data_45e142fab536d9c057bed878cf6c524d
#
_entry.id   45e142fab536d9c057bed878cf6c524d
#
_cell.length_a   1.000
_cell.length_b   1.000
_cell.length_c   1.000
_cell.angle_alpha   90.00
_cell.angle_beta   90.00
_cell.angle_gamma   90.00
#
_symmetry.space_group_name_H-M   'P 1'
#
loop_
_entity.id
_entity.type
_entity.pdbx_description
1 polymer ?
#
loop_
_entity_poly.entity_id
_entity_poly.type
_entity_poly.pdbx_seq_one_letter_code
_entity_poly.pdbx_strand_id
1 'polypeptide(L)'
;VDRVFWDDTTPEAVQTAGEPRLLPPHLNHTVPLNEGIQLPVPPKKDVQVPEKTITSKNPEAAAARHNLATVLKQNADRGMFTINLSSGHERTLYAFLDPACPNCRLLEPALKRLASDFNVVIYPVSVIGGEESTDRVAPLLCEKDAQKRAAGWHRLYSADNGMMTPSEETTPADETCLKAARAAIDVNNVAFRKFGFAGTPWVLSDTGWHLPTGILQETGTLNLFLKTTDSESGHE
;
A
#
# COMPACT_ATOMS: atom_id res chain seq x y z
N VAL A 1 22.92 -3.57 -16.50
CA VAL A 1 21.88 -3.62 -16.73
C VAL A 1 20.71 -3.04 -15.87
N ASP A 2 20.07 -2.41 -15.49
CA ASP A 2 18.79 -2.43 -14.80
C ASP A 2 18.41 -1.09 -14.25
N ARG A 3 17.87 -0.36 -15.16
CA ARG A 3 17.25 0.91 -14.88
C ARG A 3 16.04 0.72 -14.00
N VAL A 4 16.07 1.45 -12.92
CA VAL A 4 15.01 1.60 -11.96
C VAL A 4 13.68 1.82 -12.70
N PHE A 5 12.78 0.88 -12.54
CA PHE A 5 11.49 0.82 -13.23
C PHE A 5 10.52 1.94 -12.91
N TRP A 6 10.84 2.75 -11.95
CA TRP A 6 10.12 3.95 -11.58
C TRP A 6 10.81 5.13 -12.24
N ASP A 7 10.58 5.27 -13.54
CA ASP A 7 11.16 6.33 -14.32
C ASP A 7 10.77 7.72 -13.76
N ASP A 8 11.71 8.63 -13.83
CA ASP A 8 11.59 10.01 -13.34
C ASP A 8 10.54 10.87 -14.05
N THR A 9 9.69 10.29 -14.84
CA THR A 9 8.60 10.97 -15.55
C THR A 9 7.33 11.16 -14.73
N THR A 10 7.37 10.99 -13.40
CA THR A 10 6.29 11.49 -12.58
C THR A 10 6.34 13.02 -12.57
N PRO A 11 5.27 13.70 -13.00
CA PRO A 11 5.28 15.15 -12.96
C PRO A 11 5.50 15.63 -11.53
N GLU A 12 6.30 16.66 -11.39
CA GLU A 12 6.67 17.34 -10.14
C GLU A 12 5.49 17.84 -9.29
N ALA A 13 4.29 17.40 -9.56
CA ALA A 13 3.08 17.84 -8.89
C ALA A 13 2.93 17.34 -7.44
N VAL A 14 3.91 16.64 -6.88
CA VAL A 14 3.86 16.13 -5.49
C VAL A 14 4.84 16.85 -4.56
N GLN A 15 5.51 17.88 -5.01
CA GLN A 15 6.45 18.63 -4.18
C GLN A 15 5.82 19.76 -3.36
N THR A 16 4.64 19.61 -2.87
CA THR A 16 4.12 20.53 -1.86
C THR A 16 3.66 19.82 -0.59
N ALA A 17 4.33 18.77 -0.21
CA ALA A 17 4.39 18.44 1.20
C ALA A 17 5.43 19.39 1.80
N GLY A 18 4.96 20.51 2.34
CA GLY A 18 5.83 21.46 2.99
C GLY A 18 6.71 20.75 4.02
N GLU A 19 7.99 21.06 4.01
CA GLU A 19 8.92 20.67 5.05
C GLU A 19 8.26 20.87 6.42
N PRO A 20 8.38 19.92 7.33
CA PRO A 20 7.99 20.18 8.70
C PRO A 20 8.85 21.34 9.18
N ARG A 21 8.26 22.49 9.30
CA ARG A 21 8.89 23.59 10.00
C ARG A 21 9.13 23.13 11.41
N LEU A 22 10.38 22.87 11.72
CA LEU A 22 10.84 22.74 13.10
C LEU A 22 10.48 24.04 13.80
N LEU A 23 9.48 23.98 14.64
CA LEU A 23 9.17 25.06 15.57
C LEU A 23 10.39 25.31 16.44
N PRO A 24 10.79 26.56 16.64
CA PRO A 24 11.93 26.87 17.47
C PRO A 24 11.69 26.40 18.93
N PRO A 25 12.72 25.92 19.62
CA PRO A 25 12.60 25.16 20.87
C PRO A 25 12.37 26.01 22.11
N HIS A 26 11.71 27.14 22.04
CA HIS A 26 11.55 28.00 23.22
C HIS A 26 10.20 28.70 23.29
N LEU A 27 9.18 27.93 23.59
CA LEU A 27 7.97 28.44 24.20
C LEU A 27 7.63 27.58 25.42
N ASN A 28 8.56 27.56 26.39
CA ASN A 28 8.24 27.22 27.75
C ASN A 28 7.57 28.43 28.40
N HIS A 29 6.32 28.66 28.08
CA HIS A 29 5.46 29.43 28.94
C HIS A 29 4.67 28.44 29.80
N THR A 30 5.14 28.22 31.00
CA THR A 30 4.32 27.69 32.07
C THR A 30 3.17 28.67 32.28
N VAL A 31 2.04 28.35 31.74
CA VAL A 31 0.78 29.01 32.09
C VAL A 31 0.29 28.33 33.38
N PRO A 32 0.04 29.08 34.44
CA PRO A 32 -0.47 28.48 35.66
C PRO A 32 -1.86 27.90 35.39
N LEU A 33 -2.02 26.66 35.78
CA LEU A 33 -3.29 25.98 35.89
C LEU A 33 -4.13 26.69 36.95
N ASN A 34 -4.93 27.65 36.58
CA ASN A 34 -6.16 27.95 37.32
C ASN A 34 -7.07 28.89 36.53
N GLU A 35 -8.28 28.48 36.54
CA GLU A 35 -9.53 29.14 36.11
C GLU A 35 -10.12 28.53 34.86
N GLY A 36 -11.28 27.95 35.09
CA GLY A 36 -12.14 27.30 34.10
C GLY A 36 -12.44 28.17 32.88
N ILE A 37 -11.61 28.01 31.89
CA ILE A 37 -11.95 28.43 30.56
C ILE A 37 -12.80 27.30 29.99
N GLN A 38 -14.11 27.47 30.01
CA GLN A 38 -14.97 26.74 29.11
C GLN A 38 -14.48 27.07 27.70
N LEU A 39 -13.75 26.12 27.12
CA LEU A 39 -13.52 26.14 25.69
C LEU A 39 -14.90 26.18 25.02
N PRO A 40 -15.16 27.14 24.15
CA PRO A 40 -16.37 27.10 23.38
C PRO A 40 -16.35 25.78 22.62
N VAL A 41 -17.32 24.94 22.90
CA VAL A 41 -17.60 23.74 22.09
C VAL A 41 -17.82 24.29 20.69
N PRO A 42 -16.95 23.97 19.73
CA PRO A 42 -17.22 24.39 18.38
C PRO A 42 -18.60 23.81 18.02
N PRO A 43 -19.48 24.61 17.38
CA PRO A 43 -20.73 24.06 16.91
C PRO A 43 -20.39 22.82 16.12
N LYS A 44 -21.13 21.73 16.34
CA LYS A 44 -21.09 20.57 15.48
C LYS A 44 -21.41 21.07 14.07
N LYS A 45 -20.41 21.55 13.39
CA LYS A 45 -20.47 21.63 11.95
C LYS A 45 -20.51 20.18 11.54
N ASP A 46 -21.64 19.78 10.99
CA ASP A 46 -21.69 18.61 10.15
C ASP A 46 -20.42 18.64 9.34
N VAL A 47 -19.52 17.71 9.65
CA VAL A 47 -18.36 17.47 8.80
C VAL A 47 -18.98 16.87 7.55
N GLN A 48 -19.47 17.74 6.70
CA GLN A 48 -19.62 17.40 5.30
C GLN A 48 -18.19 17.09 4.86
N VAL A 49 -17.89 15.80 4.87
CA VAL A 49 -16.78 15.28 4.08
C VAL A 49 -16.96 15.92 2.72
N PRO A 50 -16.04 16.75 2.26
CA PRO A 50 -16.27 17.42 1.01
C PRO A 50 -16.41 16.35 -0.05
N GLU A 51 -17.61 16.18 -0.53
CA GLU A 51 -17.97 15.33 -1.68
C GLU A 51 -17.13 15.67 -2.92
N LYS A 52 -16.41 16.77 -2.85
CA LYS A 52 -15.47 17.25 -3.85
C LYS A 52 -14.19 16.41 -4.02
N THR A 53 -13.91 15.50 -3.11
CA THR A 53 -12.66 14.71 -3.19
C THR A 53 -12.82 13.46 -4.05
N ILE A 54 -14.04 13.05 -4.35
CA ILE A 54 -14.32 11.82 -5.12
C ILE A 54 -14.62 12.15 -6.59
N THR A 55 -15.08 13.36 -6.90
CA THR A 55 -15.47 13.78 -8.26
C THR A 55 -14.49 14.77 -8.87
N SER A 56 -13.20 14.56 -8.68
CA SER A 56 -12.24 15.36 -9.42
C SER A 56 -12.22 14.86 -10.88
N LYS A 57 -13.05 15.47 -11.71
CA LYS A 57 -12.93 15.42 -13.18
C LYS A 57 -11.68 16.20 -13.65
N ASN A 58 -10.63 16.19 -12.83
CA ASN A 58 -9.37 16.80 -13.19
C ASN A 58 -8.63 15.86 -14.14
N PRO A 59 -8.40 16.24 -15.41
CA PRO A 59 -7.71 15.40 -16.37
C PRO A 59 -6.27 15.05 -15.93
N GLU A 60 -5.61 15.89 -15.16
CA GLU A 60 -4.28 15.60 -14.61
C GLU A 60 -4.33 14.48 -13.57
N ALA A 61 -5.32 14.50 -12.68
CA ALA A 61 -5.51 13.43 -11.70
C ALA A 61 -5.88 12.11 -12.38
N ALA A 62 -6.70 12.13 -13.41
CA ALA A 62 -7.06 10.96 -14.20
C ALA A 62 -5.84 10.38 -14.92
N ALA A 63 -5.00 11.22 -15.53
CA ALA A 63 -3.76 10.79 -16.18
C ALA A 63 -2.78 10.19 -15.17
N ALA A 64 -2.64 10.78 -13.98
CA ALA A 64 -1.79 10.25 -12.91
C ALA A 64 -2.27 8.87 -12.42
N ARG A 65 -3.58 8.68 -12.25
CA ARG A 65 -4.15 7.36 -11.89
C ARG A 65 -3.91 6.32 -12.97
N HIS A 66 -4.11 6.70 -14.23
CA HIS A 66 -3.86 5.79 -15.36
C HIS A 66 -2.39 5.37 -15.44
N ASN A 67 -1.48 6.31 -15.29
CA ASN A 67 -0.04 6.03 -15.26
C ASN A 67 0.32 5.10 -14.10
N LEU A 68 -0.20 5.38 -12.90
CA LEU A 68 0.02 4.55 -11.73
C LEU A 68 -0.48 3.11 -11.97
N ALA A 69 -1.69 2.96 -12.48
CA ALA A 69 -2.28 1.65 -12.80
C ALA A 69 -1.44 0.89 -13.82
N THR A 70 -0.97 1.57 -14.87
CA THR A 70 -0.12 0.97 -15.90
C THR A 70 1.21 0.48 -15.31
N VAL A 71 1.87 1.30 -14.51
CA VAL A 71 3.15 0.95 -13.88
C VAL A 71 2.99 -0.22 -12.91
N LEU A 72 1.93 -0.21 -12.08
CA LEU A 72 1.66 -1.31 -11.16
C LEU A 72 1.46 -2.63 -11.91
N LYS A 73 0.70 -2.62 -12.99
CA LYS A 73 0.48 -3.81 -13.81
C LYS A 73 1.78 -4.30 -14.45
N GLN A 74 2.56 -3.43 -15.05
CA GLN A 74 3.81 -3.78 -15.70
C GLN A 74 4.81 -4.39 -14.74
N ASN A 75 4.97 -3.83 -13.55
CA ASN A 75 5.90 -4.36 -12.55
C ASN A 75 5.40 -5.67 -11.93
N ALA A 76 4.09 -5.81 -11.73
CA ALA A 76 3.52 -7.07 -11.28
C ALA A 76 3.75 -8.20 -12.29
N ASP A 77 3.62 -7.91 -13.59
CA ASP A 77 3.84 -8.89 -14.66
C ASP A 77 5.30 -9.40 -14.74
N ARG A 78 6.24 -8.68 -14.17
CA ARG A 78 7.66 -9.12 -14.08
C ARG A 78 7.91 -10.21 -13.05
N GLY A 79 7.00 -10.37 -12.10
CA GLY A 79 7.03 -11.44 -11.11
C GLY A 79 8.06 -11.32 -9.99
N MET A 80 8.95 -10.31 -10.02
CA MET A 80 9.99 -10.12 -9.01
C MET A 80 9.56 -9.21 -7.86
N PHE A 81 8.61 -8.31 -8.10
CA PHE A 81 8.23 -7.26 -7.15
C PHE A 81 7.05 -7.62 -6.27
N THR A 82 6.31 -8.65 -6.60
CA THR A 82 4.98 -8.90 -6.05
C THR A 82 4.78 -10.32 -5.57
N ILE A 83 3.80 -10.45 -4.69
CA ILE A 83 3.28 -11.74 -4.25
C ILE A 83 1.80 -11.78 -4.62
N ASN A 84 1.42 -12.71 -5.49
CA ASN A 84 0.05 -12.88 -5.94
C ASN A 84 -0.69 -13.82 -4.99
N LEU A 85 -1.69 -13.33 -4.27
CA LEU A 85 -2.54 -14.17 -3.44
C LEU A 85 -3.57 -14.93 -4.27
N SER A 86 -3.93 -14.40 -5.42
CA SER A 86 -4.91 -14.99 -6.33
C SER A 86 -4.68 -14.51 -7.76
N SER A 87 -5.25 -15.24 -8.71
CA SER A 87 -5.20 -14.92 -10.13
C SER A 87 -6.43 -15.48 -10.85
N GLY A 88 -6.61 -15.12 -12.11
CA GLY A 88 -7.71 -15.63 -12.94
C GLY A 88 -9.04 -14.92 -12.75
N HIS A 89 -9.06 -13.79 -12.06
CA HIS A 89 -10.21 -12.92 -11.91
C HIS A 89 -10.15 -11.73 -12.87
N GLU A 90 -11.28 -11.09 -13.10
CA GLU A 90 -11.40 -9.96 -14.01
C GLU A 90 -10.73 -8.70 -13.47
N ARG A 91 -10.89 -8.44 -12.15
CA ARG A 91 -10.41 -7.22 -11.51
C ARG A 91 -9.24 -7.52 -10.58
N THR A 92 -8.34 -6.55 -10.49
CA THR A 92 -7.12 -6.64 -9.70
C THR A 92 -7.06 -5.57 -8.62
N LEU A 93 -6.59 -5.95 -7.44
CA LEU A 93 -6.29 -5.05 -6.33
C LEU A 93 -4.79 -5.12 -6.05
N TYR A 94 -4.16 -3.97 -5.91
CA TYR A 94 -2.74 -3.86 -5.57
C TYR A 94 -2.61 -3.35 -4.14
N ALA A 95 -1.92 -4.10 -3.29
CA ALA A 95 -1.78 -3.78 -1.88
C ALA A 95 -0.31 -3.64 -1.47
N PHE A 96 0.07 -2.44 -1.06
CA PHE A 96 1.38 -2.17 -0.45
C PHE A 96 1.29 -2.51 1.03
N LEU A 97 1.99 -3.57 1.43
CA LEU A 97 1.94 -4.11 2.78
C LEU A 97 3.34 -4.32 3.33
N ASP A 98 3.49 -4.04 4.61
CA ASP A 98 4.71 -4.34 5.39
C ASP A 98 4.38 -5.42 6.42
N PRO A 99 5.16 -6.52 6.50
CA PRO A 99 4.91 -7.58 7.50
C PRO A 99 4.92 -7.09 8.94
N ALA A 100 5.65 -6.03 9.23
CA ALA A 100 5.75 -5.46 10.58
C ALA A 100 4.60 -4.50 10.92
N CYS A 101 3.76 -4.14 9.96
CA CYS A 101 2.69 -3.17 10.17
C CYS A 101 1.47 -3.82 10.82
N PRO A 102 1.04 -3.35 12.03
CA PRO A 102 -0.14 -3.90 12.71
C PRO A 102 -1.44 -3.76 11.90
N ASN A 103 -1.63 -2.64 11.22
CA ASN A 103 -2.81 -2.40 10.40
C ASN A 103 -2.87 -3.31 9.17
N CYS A 104 -1.72 -3.67 8.61
CA CYS A 104 -1.63 -4.68 7.54
C CYS A 104 -2.09 -6.05 8.06
N ARG A 105 -1.70 -6.40 9.27
CA ARG A 105 -2.14 -7.64 9.93
C ARG A 105 -3.66 -7.67 10.11
N LEU A 106 -4.26 -6.56 10.50
CA LEU A 106 -5.71 -6.45 10.65
C LEU A 106 -6.45 -6.58 9.31
N LEU A 107 -5.84 -6.16 8.22
CA LEU A 107 -6.43 -6.24 6.87
C LEU A 107 -6.31 -7.64 6.25
N GLU A 108 -5.39 -8.47 6.68
CA GLU A 108 -5.09 -9.77 6.07
C GLU A 108 -6.32 -10.68 5.90
N PRO A 109 -7.23 -10.84 6.88
CA PRO A 109 -8.44 -11.64 6.70
C PRO A 109 -9.35 -11.12 5.57
N ALA A 110 -9.47 -9.80 5.43
CA ALA A 110 -10.24 -9.20 4.35
C ALA A 110 -9.62 -9.47 2.98
N LEU A 111 -8.32 -9.34 2.84
CA LEU A 111 -7.60 -9.65 1.60
C LEU A 111 -7.73 -11.13 1.22
N LYS A 112 -7.70 -12.04 2.18
CA LYS A 112 -7.94 -13.47 1.94
C LYS A 112 -9.34 -13.73 1.38
N ARG A 113 -10.36 -13.06 1.91
CA ARG A 113 -11.72 -13.18 1.39
C ARG A 113 -11.84 -12.60 -0.01
N LEU A 114 -11.25 -11.44 -0.25
CA LEU A 114 -11.28 -10.77 -1.56
C LEU A 114 -10.53 -11.56 -2.63
N ALA A 115 -9.57 -12.39 -2.26
CA ALA A 115 -8.83 -13.25 -3.17
C ALA A 115 -9.70 -14.27 -3.89
N SER A 116 -10.91 -14.55 -3.40
CA SER A 116 -11.89 -15.40 -4.08
C SER A 116 -12.55 -14.73 -5.29
N ASP A 117 -12.60 -13.41 -5.31
CA ASP A 117 -13.33 -12.63 -6.33
C ASP A 117 -12.42 -11.68 -7.12
N PHE A 118 -11.24 -11.38 -6.61
CA PHE A 118 -10.27 -10.45 -7.18
C PHE A 118 -8.89 -11.09 -7.27
N ASN A 119 -8.10 -10.63 -8.23
CA ASN A 119 -6.67 -10.86 -8.20
C ASN A 119 -6.06 -9.94 -7.14
N VAL A 120 -5.61 -10.49 -6.03
CA VAL A 120 -4.95 -9.71 -4.98
C VAL A 120 -3.45 -9.82 -5.16
N VAL A 121 -2.83 -8.70 -5.50
CA VAL A 121 -1.40 -8.56 -5.78
C VAL A 121 -0.75 -7.73 -4.68
N ILE A 122 0.14 -8.35 -3.92
CA ILE A 122 0.86 -7.70 -2.84
C ILE A 122 2.16 -7.09 -3.36
N TYR A 123 2.36 -5.82 -3.11
CA TYR A 123 3.64 -5.13 -3.23
C TYR A 123 4.28 -5.05 -1.85
N PRO A 124 5.19 -5.96 -1.50
CA PRO A 124 5.82 -5.91 -0.19
C PRO A 124 6.74 -4.70 -0.08
N VAL A 125 6.62 -4.00 1.03
CA VAL A 125 7.47 -2.89 1.42
C VAL A 125 8.04 -3.11 2.81
N SER A 126 9.06 -2.36 3.16
CA SER A 126 9.71 -2.40 4.47
C SER A 126 9.80 -1.02 5.13
N VAL A 127 8.85 -0.16 4.81
CA VAL A 127 8.81 1.23 5.31
C VAL A 127 8.56 1.35 6.82
N ILE A 128 8.00 0.32 7.44
CA ILE A 128 7.79 0.22 8.90
C ILE A 128 8.86 -0.64 9.55
N GLY A 129 9.07 -1.86 9.08
CA GLY A 129 9.95 -2.84 9.70
C GLY A 129 11.40 -2.80 9.25
N GLY A 130 11.74 -1.98 8.24
CA GLY A 130 13.10 -1.84 7.75
C GLY A 130 13.71 -3.17 7.28
N GLU A 131 14.96 -3.38 7.61
CA GLU A 131 15.70 -4.58 7.20
C GLU A 131 15.08 -5.89 7.70
N GLU A 132 14.44 -5.89 8.86
CA GLU A 132 13.77 -7.07 9.38
C GLU A 132 12.63 -7.51 8.46
N SER A 133 11.80 -6.58 7.99
CA SER A 133 10.75 -6.88 7.02
C SER A 133 11.34 -7.33 5.69
N THR A 134 12.38 -6.67 5.21
CA THR A 134 13.08 -7.05 3.98
C THR A 134 13.62 -8.48 4.07
N ASP A 135 14.26 -8.83 5.17
CA ASP A 135 14.84 -10.16 5.37
C ASP A 135 13.78 -11.28 5.43
N ARG A 136 12.60 -10.97 5.93
CA ARG A 136 11.48 -11.92 5.97
C ARG A 136 10.82 -12.13 4.62
N VAL A 137 10.73 -11.09 3.82
CA VAL A 137 10.04 -11.11 2.52
C VAL A 137 10.94 -11.59 1.39
N ALA A 138 12.21 -11.25 1.40
CA ALA A 138 13.13 -11.54 0.30
C ALA A 138 13.13 -13.04 -0.12
N PRO A 139 13.15 -14.02 0.79
CA PRO A 139 13.07 -15.43 0.41
C PRO A 139 11.78 -15.78 -0.33
N LEU A 140 10.66 -15.11 -0.02
CA LEU A 140 9.38 -15.36 -0.69
C LEU A 140 9.42 -14.93 -2.15
N LEU A 141 10.12 -13.86 -2.46
CA LEU A 141 10.27 -13.39 -3.84
C LEU A 141 11.20 -14.31 -4.66
N CYS A 142 11.97 -15.16 -4.01
CA CYS A 142 12.77 -16.19 -4.65
C CYS A 142 12.01 -17.50 -4.88
N GLU A 143 10.85 -17.68 -4.29
CA GLU A 143 9.98 -18.80 -4.54
C GLU A 143 9.28 -18.64 -5.90
N LYS A 144 9.50 -19.59 -6.80
CA LYS A 144 8.95 -19.53 -8.17
C LYS A 144 7.51 -19.99 -8.25
N ASP A 145 7.08 -20.87 -7.35
CA ASP A 145 5.70 -21.32 -7.30
C ASP A 145 4.81 -20.28 -6.64
N ALA A 146 3.81 -19.79 -7.37
CA ALA A 146 2.94 -18.72 -6.91
C ALA A 146 2.14 -19.11 -5.65
N GLN A 147 1.69 -20.35 -5.56
CA GLN A 147 0.93 -20.84 -4.40
C GLN A 147 1.80 -20.93 -3.16
N LYS A 148 3.03 -21.43 -3.31
CA LYS A 148 4.01 -21.49 -2.21
C LYS A 148 4.42 -20.10 -1.74
N ARG A 149 4.58 -19.17 -2.68
CA ARG A 149 4.88 -17.76 -2.39
C ARG A 149 3.76 -17.13 -1.57
N ALA A 150 2.51 -17.31 -2.00
CA ALA A 150 1.33 -16.82 -1.27
C ALA A 150 1.20 -17.46 0.12
N ALA A 151 1.41 -18.77 0.22
CA ALA A 151 1.41 -19.48 1.50
C ALA A 151 2.49 -18.96 2.46
N GLY A 152 3.68 -18.67 1.95
CA GLY A 152 4.76 -18.04 2.71
C GLY A 152 4.40 -16.67 3.23
N TRP A 153 3.72 -15.87 2.40
CA TRP A 153 3.21 -14.56 2.83
C TRP A 153 2.20 -14.70 3.97
N HIS A 154 1.22 -15.58 3.83
CA HIS A 154 0.23 -15.82 4.90
C HIS A 154 0.89 -16.26 6.21
N ARG A 155 1.93 -17.07 6.16
CA ARG A 155 2.68 -17.48 7.36
C ARG A 155 3.33 -16.30 8.10
N LEU A 156 3.73 -15.24 7.41
CA LEU A 156 4.27 -14.04 8.05
C LEU A 156 3.28 -13.37 9.01
N TYR A 157 1.98 -13.50 8.73
CA TYR A 157 0.93 -12.91 9.55
C TYR A 157 0.28 -13.88 10.52
N SER A 158 0.40 -15.19 10.29
CA SER A 158 -0.18 -16.23 11.15
C SER A 158 0.78 -16.71 12.25
N ALA A 159 2.07 -16.44 12.12
CA ALA A 159 3.02 -16.78 13.15
C ALA A 159 2.84 -15.87 14.37
N ASP A 160 2.59 -16.46 15.52
CA ASP A 160 2.54 -15.73 16.78
C ASP A 160 3.85 -14.97 16.99
N ASN A 161 3.75 -13.65 17.12
CA ASN A 161 4.84 -12.76 17.48
C ASN A 161 6.02 -12.68 16.50
N GLY A 162 5.83 -13.01 15.24
CA GLY A 162 6.88 -12.84 14.23
C GLY A 162 8.06 -13.78 14.35
N MET A 163 7.95 -14.84 15.14
CA MET A 163 8.91 -15.92 15.16
C MET A 163 8.59 -16.90 14.06
N MET A 164 9.08 -16.60 12.86
CA MET A 164 9.10 -17.61 11.81
C MET A 164 10.21 -18.61 12.14
N THR A 165 9.81 -19.79 12.53
CA THR A 165 10.66 -20.96 12.30
C THR A 165 10.78 -21.13 10.79
N PRO A 166 12.00 -21.23 10.24
CA PRO A 166 12.14 -21.58 8.83
C PRO A 166 11.35 -22.87 8.61
N SER A 167 10.35 -22.84 7.74
CA SER A 167 9.68 -24.08 7.39
C SER A 167 10.71 -24.94 6.64
N GLU A 168 10.81 -26.19 7.00
CA GLU A 168 11.73 -27.15 6.37
C GLU A 168 11.45 -27.37 4.87
N GLU A 169 10.37 -26.77 4.36
CA GLU A 169 9.95 -26.88 2.97
C GLU A 169 10.43 -25.74 2.06
N THR A 170 11.09 -24.71 2.60
CA THR A 170 11.66 -23.67 1.75
C THR A 170 13.00 -24.12 1.22
N THR A 171 13.08 -24.30 -0.10
CA THR A 171 14.37 -24.41 -0.79
C THR A 171 15.20 -23.19 -0.41
N PRO A 172 16.42 -23.36 0.12
CA PRO A 172 17.24 -22.21 0.44
C PRO A 172 17.48 -21.41 -0.84
N ALA A 173 17.09 -20.13 -0.79
CA ALA A 173 17.31 -19.22 -1.89
C ALA A 173 18.82 -18.94 -2.01
N ASP A 174 19.33 -18.89 -3.24
CA ASP A 174 20.72 -18.53 -3.44
C ASP A 174 20.96 -17.03 -3.15
N GLU A 175 22.18 -16.68 -2.85
CA GLU A 175 22.59 -15.30 -2.52
C GLU A 175 22.27 -14.32 -3.65
N THR A 176 22.40 -14.73 -4.90
CA THR A 176 22.11 -13.89 -6.06
C THR A 176 20.62 -13.55 -6.12
N CYS A 177 19.75 -14.52 -5.90
CA CYS A 177 18.32 -14.28 -5.84
C CYS A 177 17.94 -13.39 -4.65
N LEU A 178 18.47 -13.65 -3.46
CA LEU A 178 18.21 -12.86 -2.26
C LEU A 178 18.62 -11.40 -2.46
N LYS A 179 19.75 -11.16 -3.09
CA LYS A 179 20.21 -9.82 -3.42
C LYS A 179 19.24 -9.10 -4.37
N ALA A 180 18.79 -9.79 -5.41
CA ALA A 180 17.80 -9.26 -6.35
C ALA A 180 16.44 -9.01 -5.68
N ALA A 181 16.01 -9.90 -4.81
CA ALA A 181 14.77 -9.76 -4.03
C ALA A 181 14.81 -8.56 -3.09
N ARG A 182 15.91 -8.35 -2.38
CA ARG A 182 16.11 -7.16 -1.54
C ARG A 182 16.07 -5.88 -2.35
N ALA A 183 16.71 -5.87 -3.52
CA ALA A 183 16.67 -4.74 -4.44
C ALA A 183 15.23 -4.47 -4.93
N ALA A 184 14.45 -5.49 -5.19
CA ALA A 184 13.05 -5.35 -5.58
C ALA A 184 12.20 -4.71 -4.48
N ILE A 185 12.41 -5.09 -3.22
CA ILE A 185 11.73 -4.48 -2.07
C ILE A 185 12.14 -3.00 -1.93
N ASP A 186 13.42 -2.69 -2.10
CA ASP A 186 13.89 -1.30 -2.08
C ASP A 186 13.25 -0.46 -3.19
N VAL A 187 13.08 -1.03 -4.37
CA VAL A 187 12.33 -0.38 -5.48
C VAL A 187 10.88 -0.13 -5.08
N ASN A 188 10.22 -1.08 -4.45
CA ASN A 188 8.87 -0.89 -3.94
C ASN A 188 8.80 0.23 -2.88
N ASN A 189 9.78 0.30 -1.98
CA ASN A 189 9.87 1.37 -0.98
C ASN A 189 10.04 2.74 -1.65
N VAL A 190 10.87 2.85 -2.67
CA VAL A 190 11.05 4.09 -3.44
C VAL A 190 9.75 4.49 -4.11
N ALA A 191 9.04 3.56 -4.73
CA ALA A 191 7.75 3.80 -5.34
C ALA A 191 6.72 4.28 -4.34
N PHE A 192 6.64 3.62 -3.20
CA PHE A 192 5.75 3.99 -2.10
C PHE A 192 5.92 5.46 -1.69
N ARG A 193 7.16 5.91 -1.56
CA ARG A 193 7.47 7.30 -1.23
C ARG A 193 7.23 8.26 -2.39
N LYS A 194 7.63 7.89 -3.59
CA LYS A 194 7.45 8.71 -4.80
C LYS A 194 5.98 8.97 -5.13
N PHE A 195 5.12 7.99 -4.99
CA PHE A 195 3.69 8.15 -5.19
C PHE A 195 2.99 8.86 -4.02
N GLY A 196 3.70 9.16 -2.94
CA GLY A 196 3.16 9.89 -1.80
C GLY A 196 2.14 9.12 -0.99
N PHE A 197 2.25 7.79 -0.93
CA PHE A 197 1.36 6.97 -0.13
C PHE A 197 1.57 7.28 1.36
N ALA A 198 0.49 7.54 2.07
CA ALA A 198 0.56 8.07 3.43
C ALA A 198 1.01 7.04 4.48
N GLY A 199 0.77 5.77 4.24
CA GLY A 199 1.11 4.70 5.17
C GLY A 199 0.67 3.34 4.67
N THR A 200 1.00 2.29 5.41
CA THR A 200 0.53 0.94 5.14
C THR A 200 -0.63 0.57 6.06
N PRO A 201 -1.56 -0.26 5.63
CA PRO A 201 -1.74 -0.77 4.27
C PRO A 201 -2.15 0.33 3.28
N TRP A 202 -1.69 0.24 2.05
CA TRP A 202 -2.12 1.12 0.97
C TRP A 202 -2.62 0.27 -0.19
N VAL A 203 -3.91 0.30 -0.44
CA VAL A 203 -4.54 -0.54 -1.46
C VAL A 203 -5.07 0.33 -2.59
N LEU A 204 -4.82 -0.13 -3.80
CA LEU A 204 -5.19 0.55 -5.03
C LEU A 204 -6.01 -0.38 -5.92
N SER A 205 -6.98 0.20 -6.62
CA SER A 205 -7.68 -0.50 -7.69
C SER A 205 -6.80 -0.59 -8.95
N ASP A 206 -7.19 -1.43 -9.88
CA ASP A 206 -6.54 -1.56 -11.18
C ASP A 206 -6.73 -0.34 -12.10
N THR A 207 -7.51 0.63 -11.68
CA THR A 207 -7.66 1.95 -12.32
C THR A 207 -6.94 3.07 -11.54
N GLY A 208 -6.15 2.72 -10.55
CA GLY A 208 -5.29 3.65 -9.81
C GLY A 208 -5.96 4.41 -8.66
N TRP A 209 -7.16 4.00 -8.27
CA TRP A 209 -7.86 4.61 -7.13
C TRP A 209 -7.40 4.02 -5.81
N HIS A 210 -7.16 4.88 -4.83
CA HIS A 210 -6.94 4.45 -3.46
C HIS A 210 -8.22 3.89 -2.87
N LEU A 211 -8.13 2.69 -2.31
CA LEU A 211 -9.23 1.98 -1.66
C LEU A 211 -9.03 2.06 -0.14
N PRO A 212 -9.83 2.85 0.57
CA PRO A 212 -9.78 2.88 2.04
C PRO A 212 -10.06 1.50 2.63
N THR A 213 -9.44 1.18 3.74
CA THR A 213 -9.57 -0.14 4.39
C THR A 213 -11.01 -0.50 4.73
N GLY A 214 -11.84 0.48 5.07
CA GLY A 214 -13.26 0.26 5.34
C GLY A 214 -14.06 -0.30 4.15
N ILE A 215 -13.72 0.11 2.94
CA ILE A 215 -14.35 -0.38 1.70
C ILE A 215 -13.98 -1.84 1.43
N LEU A 216 -12.79 -2.26 1.84
CA LEU A 216 -12.27 -3.61 1.62
C LEU A 216 -12.90 -4.67 2.54
N GLN A 217 -13.58 -4.26 3.59
CA GLN A 217 -14.19 -5.18 4.55
C GLN A 217 -15.41 -5.90 3.99
N GLU A 218 -16.04 -5.36 2.96
CA GLU A 218 -17.27 -5.87 2.41
C GLU A 218 -17.25 -5.84 0.88
N THR A 219 -17.41 -7.00 0.25
CA THR A 219 -17.31 -7.15 -1.21
C THR A 219 -18.33 -6.29 -1.96
N GLY A 220 -19.57 -6.18 -1.44
CA GLY A 220 -20.61 -5.36 -2.05
C GLY A 220 -20.24 -3.87 -2.08
N THR A 221 -19.70 -3.36 -1.00
CA THR A 221 -19.23 -1.97 -0.90
C THR A 221 -18.08 -1.72 -1.85
N LEU A 222 -17.12 -2.65 -1.93
CA LEU A 222 -16.01 -2.57 -2.87
C LEU A 222 -16.48 -2.56 -4.32
N ASN A 223 -17.40 -3.46 -4.69
CA ASN A 223 -17.96 -3.52 -6.05
C ASN A 223 -18.65 -2.22 -6.43
N LEU A 224 -19.41 -1.62 -5.52
CA LEU A 224 -20.07 -0.34 -5.75
C LEU A 224 -19.05 0.78 -5.97
N PHE A 225 -18.00 0.82 -5.16
CA PHE A 225 -16.92 1.79 -5.30
C PHE A 225 -16.21 1.64 -6.65
N LEU A 226 -15.89 0.42 -7.06
CA LEU A 226 -15.25 0.15 -8.35
C LEU A 226 -16.13 0.57 -9.52
N LYS A 227 -17.44 0.29 -9.48
CA LYS A 227 -18.38 0.75 -10.51
C LYS A 227 -18.45 2.27 -10.60
N THR A 228 -18.48 2.95 -9.47
CA THR A 228 -18.54 4.41 -9.40
C THR A 228 -17.26 5.03 -9.98
N THR A 229 -16.10 4.51 -9.63
CA THR A 229 -14.81 5.00 -10.13
C THR A 229 -14.58 4.65 -11.59
N ASP A 230 -15.08 3.50 -12.07
CA ASP A 230 -14.97 3.10 -13.47
C ASP A 230 -15.83 4.00 -14.38
N SER A 231 -17.01 4.40 -13.94
CA SER A 231 -17.86 5.30 -14.70
C SER A 231 -17.25 6.70 -14.87
N GLU A 232 -16.39 7.11 -13.94
CA GLU A 232 -15.64 8.36 -14.05
C GLU A 232 -14.38 8.23 -14.93
N SER A 233 -13.83 7.04 -15.05
CA SER A 233 -12.62 6.77 -15.84
C SER A 233 -12.92 6.30 -17.26
N GLY A 234 -14.15 5.92 -17.56
CA GLY A 234 -14.55 5.10 -18.72
C GLY A 234 -15.35 5.81 -19.78
N HIS A 235 -15.23 7.11 -19.96
CA HIS A 235 -15.84 7.78 -21.10
C HIS A 235 -14.81 8.45 -21.99
N GLU A 236 -14.23 7.65 -22.85
CA GLU A 236 -14.00 7.99 -24.26
C GLU A 236 -14.05 6.76 -25.14
#